data_4ff3df930ec3205ed36f96af8b07b6f7
#
_entry.id   4ff3df930ec3205ed36f96af8b07b6f7
#
_cell.length_a   1.000
_cell.length_b   1.000
_cell.length_c   1.000
_cell.angle_alpha   90.00
_cell.angle_beta   90.00
_cell.angle_gamma   90.00
#
_symmetry.space_group_name_H-M   'P 1'
#
loop_
_entity.id
_entity.type
_entity.pdbx_description
1 polymer ?
#
loop_
_entity_poly.entity_id
_entity_poly.type
_entity_poly.pdbx_seq_one_letter_code
_entity_poly.pdbx_strand_id
1 'polypeptide(L)'
;PLETIIPVTSINMVRQLCCLLESMLPGEGEEEIRDAEVLESLFIFCVIWSFGGALVDDSMLKFDQFVKRLANWVVIDAPGRYAKAGQLPGTSPTLYEFEFNVKEGQWIPWSQKIQGYEIPMNTPFNQIIVPTIDTARNQFILDHVVLKCKQPIMFVGRSGTAKTATINNFLSSFDQDRFMTRTFNFSNCTTSMDVQLSLDDNFDYPTKDTATPQGGKEMVVFIDDVNMPTVDTYGTQQPIALLKLLIDRGGMYDRGGDLIWKSVQKVFYITAMAPPGGARAVLDPRFTSLFNIFHVVSPSDESLHHIFNTILGTHVKNFSDEIQHIFKTVTDATITFYNDVVAKLPPTPSKFHYLFNLRDLSRVFEGLCKST
;
A
#
# COMPACT_ATOMS: atom_id res chain seq x y z
N PRO A 1 24.79 -0.94 -6.86
CA PRO A 1 23.96 0.00 -6.11
C PRO A 1 22.53 -0.52 -6.04
N LEU A 2 21.81 -0.21 -4.95
CA LEU A 2 20.39 -0.49 -4.79
C LEU A 2 19.63 0.73 -5.30
N GLU A 3 18.49 0.49 -5.99
CA GLU A 3 17.64 1.53 -6.53
C GLU A 3 16.32 1.58 -5.76
N THR A 4 15.89 2.79 -5.40
CA THR A 4 14.61 3.06 -4.76
C THR A 4 13.60 3.58 -5.78
N ILE A 5 12.31 3.29 -5.58
CA ILE A 5 11.23 3.73 -6.48
C ILE A 5 11.08 5.26 -6.55
N ILE A 6 11.41 5.94 -5.46
CA ILE A 6 11.60 7.39 -5.34
C ILE A 6 12.79 7.65 -4.42
N PRO A 7 13.43 8.83 -4.49
CA PRO A 7 14.52 9.17 -3.58
C PRO A 7 14.08 9.13 -2.11
N VAL A 8 14.77 8.32 -1.30
CA VAL A 8 14.54 8.18 0.14
C VAL A 8 15.84 8.47 0.88
N THR A 9 15.78 9.22 1.97
CA THR A 9 16.94 9.52 2.78
C THR A 9 17.20 8.45 3.84
N SER A 10 18.46 8.30 4.28
CA SER A 10 18.79 7.36 5.37
C SER A 10 18.03 7.65 6.68
N ILE A 11 17.74 8.91 6.95
CA ILE A 11 16.94 9.33 8.12
C ILE A 11 15.52 8.79 8.02
N ASN A 12 14.89 8.84 6.84
CA ASN A 12 13.57 8.26 6.63
C ASN A 12 13.56 6.75 6.89
N MET A 13 14.57 6.04 6.39
CA MET A 13 14.69 4.59 6.58
C MET A 13 14.79 4.23 8.07
N VAL A 14 15.63 4.98 8.84
CA VAL A 14 15.77 4.77 10.29
C VAL A 14 14.47 5.10 11.03
N ARG A 15 13.80 6.21 10.66
CA ARG A 15 12.50 6.57 11.25
C ARG A 15 11.45 5.50 11.00
N GLN A 16 11.39 4.96 9.78
CA GLN A 16 10.51 3.87 9.41
C GLN A 16 10.83 2.58 10.18
N LEU A 17 12.12 2.29 10.42
CA LEU A 17 12.54 1.18 11.25
C LEU A 17 12.04 1.34 12.70
N CYS A 18 12.23 2.50 13.29
CA CYS A 18 11.73 2.77 14.65
C CYS A 18 10.20 2.64 14.73
N CYS A 19 9.47 3.16 13.74
CA CYS A 19 8.01 3.06 13.66
C CYS A 19 7.55 1.59 13.60
N LEU A 20 8.18 0.76 12.76
CA LEU A 20 7.83 -0.66 12.65
C LEU A 20 8.17 -1.44 13.92
N LEU A 21 9.34 -1.20 14.50
CA LEU A 21 9.74 -1.82 15.78
C LEU A 21 8.77 -1.46 16.90
N GLU A 22 8.45 -0.16 17.07
CA GLU A 22 7.50 0.31 18.07
C GLU A 22 6.12 -0.33 17.90
N SER A 23 5.67 -0.53 16.66
CA SER A 23 4.37 -1.14 16.37
C SER A 23 4.30 -2.64 16.68
N MET A 24 5.44 -3.34 16.67
CA MET A 24 5.51 -4.80 16.80
C MET A 24 6.05 -5.26 18.15
N LEU A 25 6.72 -4.38 18.88
CA LEU A 25 7.12 -4.65 20.26
C LEU A 25 5.90 -4.68 21.18
N PRO A 26 5.89 -5.53 22.22
CA PRO A 26 4.79 -5.59 23.18
C PRO A 26 4.62 -4.24 23.89
N GLY A 27 3.36 -3.84 24.05
CA GLY A 27 2.98 -2.60 24.75
C GLY A 27 3.09 -2.73 26.27
N GLU A 28 2.80 -1.62 26.98
CA GLU A 28 2.74 -1.61 28.44
C GLU A 28 1.71 -2.63 28.95
N GLY A 29 2.17 -3.61 29.74
CA GLY A 29 1.33 -4.67 30.33
C GLY A 29 1.24 -5.96 29.52
N GLU A 30 1.90 -6.06 28.37
CA GLU A 30 2.10 -7.31 27.64
C GLU A 30 3.40 -8.01 28.08
N GLU A 31 3.50 -9.34 27.82
CA GLU A 31 4.72 -10.09 28.16
C GLU A 31 5.92 -9.58 27.35
N GLU A 32 7.02 -9.28 28.06
CA GLU A 32 8.27 -8.86 27.43
C GLU A 32 8.89 -9.99 26.59
N ILE A 33 9.45 -9.65 25.45
CA ILE A 33 10.24 -10.58 24.63
C ILE A 33 11.56 -10.84 25.35
N ARG A 34 11.72 -12.03 25.93
CA ARG A 34 12.94 -12.43 26.66
C ARG A 34 13.93 -13.20 25.79
N ASP A 35 13.48 -13.73 24.68
CA ASP A 35 14.30 -14.49 23.75
C ASP A 35 15.02 -13.57 22.78
N ALA A 36 16.35 -13.59 22.83
CA ALA A 36 17.21 -12.78 21.97
C ALA A 36 17.02 -13.13 20.47
N GLU A 37 16.81 -14.41 20.14
CA GLU A 37 16.61 -14.86 18.76
C GLU A 37 15.29 -14.31 18.19
N VAL A 38 14.24 -14.22 19.02
CA VAL A 38 12.96 -13.62 18.63
C VAL A 38 13.13 -12.12 18.36
N LEU A 39 13.85 -11.41 19.22
CA LEU A 39 14.10 -9.98 19.08
C LEU A 39 14.94 -9.68 17.83
N GLU A 40 15.98 -10.47 17.57
CA GLU A 40 16.81 -10.32 16.37
C GLU A 40 16.03 -10.65 15.09
N SER A 41 15.17 -11.68 15.09
CA SER A 41 14.30 -12.01 13.97
C SER A 41 13.30 -10.90 13.67
N LEU A 42 12.70 -10.32 14.72
CA LEU A 42 11.84 -9.15 14.61
C LEU A 42 12.60 -7.96 14.01
N PHE A 43 13.81 -7.72 14.49
CA PHE A 43 14.65 -6.65 13.96
C PHE A 43 14.95 -6.85 12.47
N ILE A 44 15.31 -8.07 12.05
CA ILE A 44 15.54 -8.40 10.63
C ILE A 44 14.28 -8.15 9.81
N PHE A 45 13.12 -8.57 10.28
CA PHE A 45 11.84 -8.30 9.61
C PHE A 45 11.60 -6.80 9.45
N CYS A 46 11.80 -6.01 10.49
CA CYS A 46 11.65 -4.56 10.43
C CYS A 46 12.68 -3.90 9.51
N VAL A 47 13.92 -4.40 9.44
CA VAL A 47 14.96 -3.94 8.50
C VAL A 47 14.54 -4.17 7.06
N ILE A 48 14.01 -5.35 6.74
CA ILE A 48 13.52 -5.68 5.38
C ILE A 48 12.45 -4.67 4.93
N TRP A 49 11.52 -4.31 5.80
CA TRP A 49 10.42 -3.40 5.47
C TRP A 49 10.75 -1.92 5.63
N SER A 50 11.79 -1.56 6.36
CA SER A 50 12.21 -0.15 6.49
C SER A 50 13.24 0.26 5.44
N PHE A 51 14.34 -0.46 5.33
CA PHE A 51 15.39 -0.17 4.37
C PHE A 51 15.06 -0.71 2.97
N GLY A 52 14.37 -1.85 2.93
CA GLY A 52 13.96 -2.53 1.71
C GLY A 52 12.56 -2.17 1.19
N GLY A 53 11.74 -1.49 2.00
CA GLY A 53 10.33 -1.24 1.66
C GLY A 53 10.11 -0.30 0.45
N ALA A 54 11.07 0.55 0.12
CA ALA A 54 11.00 1.47 -1.01
C ALA A 54 11.87 1.03 -2.21
N LEU A 55 12.48 -0.16 -2.18
CA LEU A 55 13.33 -0.67 -3.25
C LEU A 55 12.50 -1.13 -4.46
N VAL A 56 13.09 -1.08 -5.64
CA VAL A 56 12.55 -1.72 -6.85
C VAL A 56 12.84 -3.23 -6.83
N ASP A 57 12.08 -4.00 -7.62
CA ASP A 57 12.05 -5.46 -7.56
C ASP A 57 13.45 -6.11 -7.61
N ASP A 58 14.30 -5.74 -8.57
CA ASP A 58 15.68 -6.26 -8.70
C ASP A 58 16.56 -5.92 -7.48
N SER A 59 16.31 -4.77 -6.87
CA SER A 59 17.04 -4.31 -5.69
C SER A 59 16.55 -5.00 -4.42
N MET A 60 15.25 -5.37 -4.35
CA MET A 60 14.70 -6.16 -3.25
C MET A 60 15.37 -7.52 -3.14
N LEU A 61 15.56 -8.22 -4.26
CA LEU A 61 16.28 -9.50 -4.30
C LEU A 61 17.73 -9.38 -3.80
N LYS A 62 18.44 -8.36 -4.27
CA LYS A 62 19.83 -8.10 -3.84
C LYS A 62 19.91 -7.76 -2.36
N PHE A 63 18.94 -7.01 -1.85
CA PHE A 63 18.87 -6.63 -0.45
C PHE A 63 18.55 -7.82 0.45
N ASP A 64 17.61 -8.69 0.06
CA ASP A 64 17.31 -9.95 0.73
C ASP A 64 18.57 -10.82 0.90
N GLN A 65 19.31 -11.05 -0.18
CA GLN A 65 20.55 -11.82 -0.15
C GLN A 65 21.61 -11.16 0.74
N PHE A 66 21.70 -9.83 0.73
CA PHE A 66 22.61 -9.09 1.60
C PHE A 66 22.27 -9.27 3.07
N VAL A 67 20.99 -9.13 3.44
CA VAL A 67 20.52 -9.30 4.83
C VAL A 67 20.75 -10.74 5.30
N LYS A 68 20.39 -11.75 4.51
CA LYS A 68 20.62 -13.17 4.83
C LYS A 68 22.10 -13.47 5.06
N ARG A 69 22.99 -12.93 4.23
CA ARG A 69 24.43 -13.10 4.40
C ARG A 69 24.96 -12.38 5.64
N LEU A 70 24.44 -11.18 5.94
CA LEU A 70 24.88 -10.40 7.10
C LEU A 70 24.45 -11.03 8.42
N ALA A 71 23.21 -11.54 8.47
CA ALA A 71 22.70 -12.25 9.65
C ALA A 71 23.49 -13.53 9.95
N ASN A 72 24.06 -14.18 8.94
CA ASN A 72 24.86 -15.40 9.06
C ASN A 72 24.13 -16.54 9.81
N TRP A 73 22.80 -16.59 9.68
CA TRP A 73 21.97 -17.62 10.27
C TRP A 73 21.71 -18.80 9.33
N VAL A 74 21.28 -19.92 9.89
CA VAL A 74 20.90 -21.09 9.10
C VAL A 74 19.67 -20.76 8.25
N VAL A 75 19.79 -20.96 6.93
CA VAL A 75 18.70 -20.81 5.98
C VAL A 75 17.99 -22.16 5.83
N ILE A 76 16.66 -22.16 6.02
CA ILE A 76 15.84 -23.38 5.91
C ILE A 76 15.06 -23.34 4.60
N ASP A 77 15.39 -24.25 3.67
CA ASP A 77 14.76 -24.39 2.36
C ASP A 77 13.72 -25.54 2.30
N ALA A 78 13.21 -26.00 3.45
CA ALA A 78 12.32 -27.14 3.48
C ALA A 78 10.84 -26.73 3.28
N PRO A 79 10.16 -27.19 2.20
CA PRO A 79 8.72 -26.97 2.03
C PRO A 79 7.94 -27.56 3.22
N GLY A 80 7.05 -26.75 3.80
CA GLY A 80 6.20 -27.15 4.93
C GLY A 80 6.82 -27.03 6.33
N ARG A 81 8.03 -26.51 6.44
CA ARG A 81 8.62 -26.14 7.75
C ARG A 81 8.76 -24.62 7.83
N TYR A 82 8.25 -24.05 8.91
CA TYR A 82 8.48 -22.63 9.20
C TYR A 82 9.85 -22.44 9.83
N ALA A 83 10.58 -21.43 9.38
CA ALA A 83 11.78 -21.01 10.06
C ALA A 83 11.39 -20.45 11.43
N LYS A 84 12.08 -20.92 12.47
CA LYS A 84 11.95 -20.40 13.85
C LYS A 84 12.80 -19.15 14.01
N ALA A 85 12.62 -18.47 15.13
CA ALA A 85 13.55 -17.44 15.56
C ALA A 85 15.00 -17.99 15.53
N GLY A 86 15.96 -17.16 15.15
CA GLY A 86 17.36 -17.57 14.92
C GLY A 86 17.61 -18.32 13.60
N GLN A 87 16.60 -18.51 12.77
CA GLN A 87 16.69 -19.13 11.44
C GLN A 87 16.03 -18.22 10.40
N LEU A 88 16.47 -18.30 9.16
CA LEU A 88 15.86 -17.54 8.07
C LEU A 88 15.17 -18.47 7.07
N PRO A 89 14.01 -18.07 6.54
CA PRO A 89 13.37 -18.80 5.44
C PRO A 89 14.24 -18.73 4.18
N GLY A 90 14.09 -19.73 3.33
CA GLY A 90 14.90 -20.11 2.17
C GLY A 90 15.45 -19.03 1.25
N THR A 91 16.26 -19.45 0.29
CA THR A 91 16.85 -18.54 -0.71
C THR A 91 15.83 -18.05 -1.73
N SER A 92 14.82 -18.85 -2.00
CA SER A 92 13.63 -18.54 -2.80
C SER A 92 12.45 -19.29 -2.20
N PRO A 93 11.42 -18.65 -1.70
CA PRO A 93 11.11 -17.21 -1.77
C PRO A 93 11.98 -16.30 -0.86
N THR A 94 11.85 -14.97 -1.09
CA THR A 94 12.56 -13.94 -0.33
C THR A 94 11.94 -13.72 1.05
N LEU A 95 12.63 -13.00 1.95
CA LEU A 95 12.08 -12.58 3.25
C LEU A 95 10.82 -11.71 3.14
N TYR A 96 10.60 -11.06 1.99
CA TYR A 96 9.37 -10.29 1.73
C TYR A 96 8.12 -11.17 1.62
N GLU A 97 8.27 -12.48 1.39
CA GLU A 97 7.17 -13.44 1.30
C GLU A 97 6.71 -13.96 2.67
N PHE A 98 7.37 -13.53 3.75
CA PHE A 98 7.09 -13.98 5.10
C PHE A 98 6.76 -12.82 6.03
N GLU A 99 5.91 -13.11 7.01
CA GLU A 99 5.71 -12.32 8.21
C GLU A 99 6.45 -12.99 9.38
N PHE A 100 7.00 -12.20 10.27
CA PHE A 100 7.51 -12.73 11.53
C PHE A 100 6.44 -12.60 12.62
N ASN A 101 5.92 -13.74 13.09
CA ASN A 101 4.99 -13.78 14.21
C ASN A 101 5.77 -13.79 15.53
N VAL A 102 5.74 -12.67 16.23
CA VAL A 102 6.47 -12.48 17.49
C VAL A 102 5.98 -13.43 18.59
N LYS A 103 4.67 -13.73 18.66
CA LYS A 103 4.08 -14.59 19.71
C LYS A 103 4.51 -16.05 19.56
N GLU A 104 4.61 -16.53 18.33
CA GLU A 104 5.00 -17.90 18.02
C GLU A 104 6.52 -18.05 17.80
N GLY A 105 7.25 -16.95 17.64
CA GLY A 105 8.67 -16.95 17.32
C GLY A 105 8.98 -17.62 15.98
N GLN A 106 8.13 -17.42 14.96
CA GLN A 106 8.22 -18.11 13.67
C GLN A 106 8.00 -17.19 12.50
N TRP A 107 8.62 -17.52 11.37
CA TRP A 107 8.35 -16.90 10.07
C TRP A 107 7.18 -17.62 9.40
N ILE A 108 6.10 -16.91 9.14
CA ILE A 108 4.87 -17.44 8.54
C ILE A 108 4.74 -16.88 7.12
N PRO A 109 4.58 -17.71 6.07
CA PRO A 109 4.39 -17.20 4.72
C PRO A 109 3.03 -16.49 4.61
N TRP A 110 2.98 -15.37 3.90
CA TRP A 110 1.75 -14.60 3.66
C TRP A 110 0.66 -15.43 2.98
N SER A 111 1.03 -16.44 2.21
CA SER A 111 0.09 -17.34 1.53
C SER A 111 -0.88 -18.04 2.48
N GLN A 112 -0.53 -18.22 3.75
CA GLN A 112 -1.44 -18.80 4.74
C GLN A 112 -2.61 -17.89 5.13
N LYS A 113 -2.44 -16.58 5.01
CA LYS A 113 -3.49 -15.60 5.34
C LYS A 113 -4.57 -15.48 4.27
N ILE A 114 -4.36 -16.10 3.10
CA ILE A 114 -5.23 -15.95 1.93
C ILE A 114 -6.24 -17.09 1.80
N GLN A 115 -6.14 -18.14 2.60
CA GLN A 115 -6.94 -19.34 2.46
C GLN A 115 -8.42 -19.09 2.74
N GLY A 116 -9.31 -19.60 1.86
CA GLY A 116 -10.75 -19.70 2.11
C GLY A 116 -11.60 -18.49 1.76
N TYR A 117 -11.13 -17.58 0.88
CA TYR A 117 -11.95 -16.45 0.44
C TYR A 117 -13.04 -16.89 -0.55
N GLU A 118 -14.29 -16.61 -0.23
CA GLU A 118 -15.43 -16.73 -1.14
C GLU A 118 -16.00 -15.35 -1.44
N ILE A 119 -16.28 -15.09 -2.72
CA ILE A 119 -16.87 -13.83 -3.15
C ILE A 119 -18.33 -13.77 -2.66
N PRO A 120 -18.76 -12.72 -1.93
CA PRO A 120 -20.15 -12.57 -1.51
C PRO A 120 -21.10 -12.51 -2.72
N MET A 121 -22.25 -13.18 -2.62
CA MET A 121 -23.25 -13.16 -3.69
C MET A 121 -23.70 -11.73 -3.99
N ASN A 122 -23.86 -11.40 -5.29
CA ASN A 122 -24.32 -10.11 -5.79
C ASN A 122 -23.34 -8.92 -5.56
N THR A 123 -22.07 -9.20 -5.30
CA THR A 123 -21.07 -8.13 -5.23
C THR A 123 -20.76 -7.61 -6.64
N PRO A 124 -20.90 -6.30 -6.91
CA PRO A 124 -20.51 -5.72 -8.21
C PRO A 124 -19.05 -5.98 -8.52
N PHE A 125 -18.71 -6.26 -9.78
CA PHE A 125 -17.35 -6.61 -10.22
C PHE A 125 -16.28 -5.62 -9.73
N ASN A 126 -16.57 -4.34 -9.76
CA ASN A 126 -15.68 -3.26 -9.34
C ASN A 126 -15.42 -3.20 -7.83
N GLN A 127 -16.21 -3.90 -7.02
CA GLN A 127 -16.07 -3.98 -5.56
C GLN A 127 -15.45 -5.31 -5.11
N ILE A 128 -15.24 -6.25 -6.03
CA ILE A 128 -14.61 -7.53 -5.71
C ILE A 128 -13.10 -7.30 -5.50
N ILE A 129 -12.64 -7.57 -4.29
CA ILE A 129 -11.20 -7.57 -3.97
C ILE A 129 -10.85 -8.97 -3.50
N VAL A 130 -10.19 -9.71 -4.37
CA VAL A 130 -9.70 -11.06 -4.03
C VAL A 130 -8.40 -10.89 -3.23
N PRO A 131 -8.32 -11.46 -2.02
CA PRO A 131 -7.10 -11.41 -1.22
C PRO A 131 -5.95 -12.12 -1.95
N THR A 132 -4.81 -11.45 -2.01
CA THR A 132 -3.55 -11.97 -2.53
C THR A 132 -2.45 -11.79 -1.52
N ILE A 133 -1.29 -12.38 -1.75
CA ILE A 133 -0.09 -12.18 -0.93
C ILE A 133 0.20 -10.67 -0.81
N ASP A 134 0.13 -9.94 -1.92
CA ASP A 134 0.39 -8.50 -1.95
C ASP A 134 -0.62 -7.70 -1.14
N THR A 135 -1.91 -8.05 -1.23
CA THR A 135 -2.95 -7.35 -0.44
C THR A 135 -2.81 -7.63 1.05
N ALA A 136 -2.51 -8.88 1.45
CA ALA A 136 -2.31 -9.25 2.85
C ALA A 136 -1.11 -8.51 3.45
N ARG A 137 -0.01 -8.43 2.71
CA ARG A 137 1.21 -7.72 3.06
C ARG A 137 0.98 -6.22 3.22
N ASN A 138 0.33 -5.58 2.25
CA ASN A 138 0.01 -4.16 2.30
C ASN A 138 -0.98 -3.82 3.43
N GLN A 139 -1.95 -4.70 3.69
CA GLN A 139 -2.88 -4.58 4.81
C GLN A 139 -2.13 -4.59 6.15
N PHE A 140 -1.21 -5.53 6.34
CA PHE A 140 -0.37 -5.60 7.54
C PHE A 140 0.43 -4.32 7.77
N ILE A 141 1.04 -3.77 6.70
CA ILE A 141 1.81 -2.52 6.78
C ILE A 141 0.89 -1.35 7.18
N LEU A 142 -0.31 -1.26 6.59
CA LEU A 142 -1.29 -0.23 6.94
C LEU A 142 -1.73 -0.33 8.40
N ASP A 143 -2.02 -1.55 8.89
CA ASP A 143 -2.41 -1.79 10.28
C ASP A 143 -1.33 -1.31 11.26
N HIS A 144 -0.07 -1.64 10.99
CA HIS A 144 1.04 -1.28 11.87
C HIS A 144 1.37 0.22 11.82
N VAL A 145 1.50 0.81 10.64
CA VAL A 145 1.93 2.21 10.49
C VAL A 145 0.80 3.19 10.83
N VAL A 146 -0.41 2.94 10.34
CA VAL A 146 -1.53 3.89 10.47
C VAL A 146 -2.25 3.72 11.80
N LEU A 147 -2.64 2.49 12.18
CA LEU A 147 -3.46 2.28 13.37
C LEU A 147 -2.64 2.22 14.65
N LYS A 148 -1.48 1.54 14.64
CA LYS A 148 -0.67 1.42 15.85
C LYS A 148 0.25 2.62 16.07
N CYS A 149 1.07 2.99 15.07
CA CYS A 149 2.01 4.11 15.19
C CYS A 149 1.41 5.47 14.89
N LYS A 150 0.24 5.53 14.25
CA LYS A 150 -0.42 6.78 13.86
C LYS A 150 0.49 7.70 13.01
N GLN A 151 1.32 7.10 12.17
CA GLN A 151 2.26 7.78 11.30
C GLN A 151 1.76 7.86 9.85
N PRO A 152 2.11 8.93 9.11
CA PRO A 152 1.74 9.05 7.71
C PRO A 152 2.47 8.00 6.86
N ILE A 153 1.73 7.45 5.87
CA ILE A 153 2.23 6.42 4.96
C ILE A 153 2.03 6.83 3.50
N MET A 154 2.99 6.44 2.65
CA MET A 154 2.95 6.68 1.21
C MET A 154 3.18 5.38 0.44
N PHE A 155 2.19 4.96 -0.33
CA PHE A 155 2.32 3.85 -1.27
C PHE A 155 2.71 4.36 -2.66
N VAL A 156 3.85 3.90 -3.14
CA VAL A 156 4.37 4.24 -4.46
C VAL A 156 4.40 3.00 -5.33
N GLY A 157 3.85 3.06 -6.54
CA GLY A 157 3.85 1.92 -7.46
C GLY A 157 3.21 2.28 -8.80
N ARG A 158 3.43 1.46 -9.81
CA ARG A 158 2.90 1.69 -11.17
C ARG A 158 1.37 1.81 -11.16
N SER A 159 0.82 2.41 -12.20
CA SER A 159 -0.64 2.47 -12.38
C SER A 159 -1.22 1.05 -12.51
N GLY A 160 -2.34 0.77 -11.82
CA GLY A 160 -2.99 -0.53 -11.87
C GLY A 160 -2.50 -1.57 -10.84
N THR A 161 -1.55 -1.24 -9.95
CA THR A 161 -1.06 -2.16 -8.89
C THR A 161 -2.00 -2.28 -7.69
N ALA A 162 -3.28 -2.01 -7.85
CA ALA A 162 -4.34 -2.11 -6.84
C ALA A 162 -4.14 -1.26 -5.56
N LYS A 163 -3.25 -0.23 -5.55
CA LYS A 163 -3.02 0.64 -4.38
C LYS A 163 -4.32 1.22 -3.82
N THR A 164 -5.08 1.92 -4.68
CA THR A 164 -6.35 2.55 -4.30
C THR A 164 -7.36 1.52 -3.78
N ALA A 165 -7.46 0.35 -4.43
CA ALA A 165 -8.37 -0.71 -4.02
C ALA A 165 -7.99 -1.28 -2.64
N THR A 166 -6.71 -1.55 -2.41
CA THR A 166 -6.20 -2.05 -1.12
C THR A 166 -6.45 -1.05 0.00
N ILE A 167 -6.17 0.25 -0.25
CA ILE A 167 -6.40 1.30 0.76
C ILE A 167 -7.90 1.47 1.04
N ASN A 168 -8.75 1.48 0.01
CA ASN A 168 -10.19 1.59 0.20
C ASN A 168 -10.77 0.38 0.96
N ASN A 169 -10.27 -0.83 0.70
CA ASN A 169 -10.64 -2.01 1.47
C ASN A 169 -10.24 -1.88 2.95
N PHE A 170 -9.04 -1.40 3.21
CA PHE A 170 -8.56 -1.10 4.56
C PHE A 170 -9.46 -0.08 5.26
N LEU A 171 -9.78 1.03 4.60
CA LEU A 171 -10.66 2.07 5.15
C LEU A 171 -12.10 1.58 5.38
N SER A 172 -12.61 0.69 4.53
CA SER A 172 -13.95 0.12 4.68
C SER A 172 -14.09 -0.84 5.87
N SER A 173 -12.97 -1.38 6.37
CA SER A 173 -12.95 -2.23 7.55
C SER A 173 -13.01 -1.46 8.87
N PHE A 174 -12.95 -0.12 8.83
CA PHE A 174 -12.94 0.71 10.03
C PHE A 174 -14.31 0.78 10.70
N ASP A 175 -14.29 0.80 12.02
CA ASP A 175 -15.45 1.11 12.83
C ASP A 175 -15.86 2.58 12.60
N GLN A 176 -17.03 2.77 12.00
CA GLN A 176 -17.56 4.09 11.67
C GLN A 176 -17.92 4.94 12.90
N ASP A 177 -18.09 4.32 14.07
CA ASP A 177 -18.36 5.06 15.31
C ASP A 177 -17.08 5.71 15.84
N ARG A 178 -15.92 5.11 15.59
CA ARG A 178 -14.61 5.60 16.03
C ARG A 178 -13.88 6.41 14.97
N PHE A 179 -13.95 5.98 13.71
CA PHE A 179 -13.20 6.57 12.61
C PHE A 179 -14.09 7.26 11.59
N MET A 180 -13.61 8.38 11.07
CA MET A 180 -14.11 9.05 9.88
C MET A 180 -13.08 8.93 8.77
N THR A 181 -13.52 8.62 7.56
CA THR A 181 -12.63 8.52 6.39
C THR A 181 -12.93 9.62 5.38
N ARG A 182 -11.89 10.26 4.85
CA ARG A 182 -12.01 11.24 3.77
C ARG A 182 -11.06 10.91 2.65
N THR A 183 -11.57 10.74 1.43
CA THR A 183 -10.77 10.44 0.24
C THR A 183 -10.69 11.64 -0.67
N PHE A 184 -9.48 12.00 -1.09
CA PHE A 184 -9.18 13.00 -2.11
C PHE A 184 -8.56 12.31 -3.31
N ASN A 185 -9.12 12.55 -4.50
CA ASN A 185 -8.50 12.18 -5.77
C ASN A 185 -7.89 13.43 -6.38
N PHE A 186 -6.57 13.55 -6.34
CA PHE A 186 -5.89 14.72 -6.86
C PHE A 186 -5.86 14.71 -8.39
N SER A 187 -6.03 15.89 -8.96
CA SER A 187 -5.94 16.15 -10.39
C SER A 187 -4.99 17.32 -10.64
N ASN A 188 -4.69 17.59 -11.91
CA ASN A 188 -3.86 18.74 -12.29
C ASN A 188 -4.44 20.08 -11.82
N CYS A 189 -5.77 20.17 -11.68
CA CYS A 189 -6.48 21.40 -11.33
C CYS A 189 -6.75 21.52 -9.81
N THR A 190 -6.38 20.52 -9.00
CA THR A 190 -6.63 20.55 -7.55
C THR A 190 -5.84 21.67 -6.90
N THR A 191 -6.53 22.56 -6.17
CA THR A 191 -5.92 23.69 -5.47
C THR A 191 -5.80 23.41 -3.97
N SER A 192 -4.95 24.19 -3.28
CA SER A 192 -4.86 24.13 -1.82
C SER A 192 -6.15 24.60 -1.12
N MET A 193 -6.96 25.43 -1.80
CA MET A 193 -8.23 25.87 -1.24
C MET A 193 -9.27 24.79 -1.26
N ASP A 194 -9.34 23.99 -2.35
CA ASP A 194 -10.24 22.85 -2.45
C ASP A 194 -9.99 21.83 -1.35
N VAL A 195 -8.71 21.55 -1.07
CA VAL A 195 -8.31 20.65 0.01
C VAL A 195 -8.70 21.20 1.36
N GLN A 196 -8.42 22.49 1.61
CA GLN A 196 -8.73 23.13 2.88
C GLN A 196 -10.23 23.16 3.15
N LEU A 197 -11.05 23.65 2.22
CA LEU A 197 -12.51 23.70 2.36
C LEU A 197 -13.09 22.31 2.63
N SER A 198 -12.63 21.30 1.87
CA SER A 198 -13.11 19.95 2.09
C SER A 198 -12.70 19.35 3.45
N LEU A 199 -11.60 19.78 4.05
CA LEU A 199 -11.23 19.40 5.42
C LEU A 199 -12.06 20.19 6.43
N ASP A 200 -12.21 21.51 6.24
CA ASP A 200 -12.98 22.39 7.12
C ASP A 200 -14.45 21.93 7.26
N ASP A 201 -15.05 21.43 6.18
CA ASP A 201 -16.43 20.87 6.18
C ASP A 201 -16.58 19.64 7.10
N ASN A 202 -15.48 18.98 7.46
CA ASN A 202 -15.48 17.78 8.29
C ASN A 202 -14.91 18.01 9.70
N PHE A 203 -14.61 19.27 10.04
CA PHE A 203 -14.08 19.62 11.35
C PHE A 203 -15.11 20.32 12.23
N ASP A 204 -15.04 20.05 13.53
CA ASP A 204 -15.62 20.83 14.59
C ASP A 204 -14.53 21.74 15.19
N TYR A 205 -14.91 22.93 15.62
CA TYR A 205 -14.01 23.92 16.20
C TYR A 205 -14.33 24.12 17.69
N PRO A 206 -13.86 23.24 18.59
CA PRO A 206 -14.14 23.37 20.03
C PRO A 206 -13.54 24.65 20.62
N THR A 207 -12.46 25.16 20.04
CA THR A 207 -11.88 26.47 20.36
C THR A 207 -11.52 27.22 19.08
N LYS A 208 -11.21 28.52 19.19
CA LYS A 208 -10.80 29.32 18.01
C LYS A 208 -9.55 28.78 17.31
N ASP A 209 -8.67 28.12 18.06
CA ASP A 209 -7.35 27.68 17.60
C ASP A 209 -7.24 26.18 17.40
N THR A 210 -8.31 25.41 17.60
CA THR A 210 -8.28 23.95 17.50
C THR A 210 -9.38 23.46 16.58
N ALA A 211 -8.99 22.60 15.62
CA ALA A 211 -9.87 21.87 14.73
C ALA A 211 -9.77 20.37 15.04
N THR A 212 -10.89 19.71 15.21
CA THR A 212 -10.99 18.27 15.45
C THR A 212 -12.02 17.66 14.52
N PRO A 213 -11.89 16.40 14.11
CA PRO A 213 -12.91 15.73 13.31
C PRO A 213 -14.26 15.73 14.02
N GLN A 214 -15.34 15.83 13.23
CA GLN A 214 -16.71 15.90 13.74
C GLN A 214 -17.06 14.70 14.63
N GLY A 215 -17.82 14.96 15.69
CA GLY A 215 -18.26 13.93 16.64
C GLY A 215 -17.13 13.36 17.50
N GLY A 216 -15.98 14.03 17.61
CA GLY A 216 -14.84 13.61 18.42
C GLY A 216 -14.10 12.36 17.89
N LYS A 217 -14.39 11.93 16.68
CA LYS A 217 -13.78 10.76 16.01
C LYS A 217 -12.32 10.99 15.64
N GLU A 218 -11.63 9.94 15.24
CA GLU A 218 -10.33 10.01 14.55
C GLU A 218 -10.58 10.07 13.03
N MET A 219 -9.86 10.92 12.28
CA MET A 219 -10.03 11.03 10.83
C MET A 219 -8.83 10.43 10.11
N VAL A 220 -9.11 9.58 9.13
CA VAL A 220 -8.10 9.09 8.18
C VAL A 220 -8.34 9.74 6.82
N VAL A 221 -7.37 10.52 6.39
CA VAL A 221 -7.37 11.19 5.09
C VAL A 221 -6.59 10.37 4.10
N PHE A 222 -7.26 9.87 3.09
CA PHE A 222 -6.62 9.18 1.96
C PHE A 222 -6.52 10.11 0.76
N ILE A 223 -5.31 10.26 0.22
CA ILE A 223 -5.02 11.10 -0.94
C ILE A 223 -4.47 10.22 -2.06
N ASP A 224 -5.26 10.04 -3.10
CA ASP A 224 -4.84 9.30 -4.30
C ASP A 224 -4.24 10.24 -5.34
N ASP A 225 -3.27 9.72 -6.11
CA ASP A 225 -2.53 10.45 -7.14
C ASP A 225 -1.94 11.80 -6.63
N VAL A 226 -1.33 11.78 -5.43
CA VAL A 226 -0.83 12.98 -4.72
C VAL A 226 0.15 13.83 -5.54
N ASN A 227 0.81 13.27 -6.55
CA ASN A 227 1.76 13.97 -7.43
C ASN A 227 1.15 14.51 -8.75
N MET A 228 -0.19 14.55 -8.85
CA MET A 228 -0.88 15.07 -10.04
C MET A 228 -1.00 16.61 -10.10
N PRO A 229 -1.14 17.36 -8.98
CA PRO A 229 -1.29 18.81 -9.05
C PRO A 229 -0.16 19.49 -9.82
N THR A 230 -0.51 20.50 -10.59
CA THR A 230 0.45 21.26 -11.40
C THR A 230 1.44 22.02 -10.53
N VAL A 231 2.68 22.09 -10.99
CA VAL A 231 3.74 22.90 -10.39
C VAL A 231 3.55 24.33 -10.88
N ASP A 232 3.57 25.30 -9.96
CA ASP A 232 3.49 26.72 -10.30
C ASP A 232 4.82 27.27 -10.87
N THR A 233 4.83 28.56 -11.24
CA THR A 233 6.01 29.22 -11.81
C THR A 233 7.21 29.28 -10.86
N TYR A 234 7.00 29.06 -9.57
CA TYR A 234 8.03 29.03 -8.52
C TYR A 234 8.49 27.62 -8.16
N GLY A 235 8.00 26.59 -8.86
CA GLY A 235 8.35 25.20 -8.58
C GLY A 235 7.56 24.61 -7.42
N THR A 236 6.47 25.23 -6.97
CA THR A 236 5.67 24.78 -5.83
C THR A 236 4.36 24.15 -6.28
N GLN A 237 3.97 23.07 -5.63
CA GLN A 237 2.63 22.49 -5.72
C GLN A 237 1.82 22.94 -4.50
N GLN A 238 0.85 23.84 -4.67
CA GLN A 238 0.10 24.45 -3.58
C GLN A 238 -0.60 23.45 -2.64
N PRO A 239 -1.30 22.39 -3.15
CA PRO A 239 -1.90 21.40 -2.25
C PRO A 239 -0.87 20.65 -1.43
N ILE A 240 0.29 20.34 -2.01
CA ILE A 240 1.40 19.65 -1.32
C ILE A 240 1.99 20.53 -0.22
N ALA A 241 2.12 21.83 -0.47
CA ALA A 241 2.59 22.79 0.56
C ALA A 241 1.63 22.86 1.75
N LEU A 242 0.31 22.82 1.52
CA LEU A 242 -0.70 22.77 2.60
C LEU A 242 -0.63 21.44 3.36
N LEU A 243 -0.57 20.30 2.66
CA LEU A 243 -0.45 18.99 3.31
C LEU A 243 0.82 18.87 4.14
N LYS A 244 1.94 19.40 3.62
CA LYS A 244 3.19 19.44 4.37
C LYS A 244 3.02 20.22 5.67
N LEU A 245 2.35 21.37 5.64
CA LEU A 245 2.09 22.17 6.82
C LEU A 245 1.24 21.41 7.84
N LEU A 246 0.17 20.75 7.38
CA LEU A 246 -0.72 19.93 8.19
C LEU A 246 0.00 18.76 8.87
N ILE A 247 0.86 18.06 8.13
CA ILE A 247 1.57 16.86 8.63
C ILE A 247 2.75 17.25 9.53
N ASP A 248 3.55 18.24 9.12
CA ASP A 248 4.79 18.64 9.81
C ASP A 248 4.50 19.47 11.07
N ARG A 249 3.54 20.41 10.99
CA ARG A 249 3.20 21.31 12.07
C ARG A 249 1.87 21.06 12.76
N GLY A 250 1.11 20.08 12.29
CA GLY A 250 -0.17 19.69 12.87
C GLY A 250 -1.23 20.79 12.79
N GLY A 251 -1.25 21.61 11.74
CA GLY A 251 -2.24 22.68 11.63
C GLY A 251 -2.20 23.43 10.30
N MET A 252 -3.11 24.39 10.17
CA MET A 252 -3.23 25.27 9.00
C MET A 252 -3.75 26.64 9.39
N TYR A 253 -3.62 27.62 8.49
CA TYR A 253 -4.18 28.96 8.68
C TYR A 253 -5.61 29.02 8.16
N ASP A 254 -6.50 29.64 8.94
CA ASP A 254 -7.85 30.00 8.49
C ASP A 254 -7.79 31.08 7.42
N ARG A 255 -8.10 30.75 6.18
CA ARG A 255 -8.07 31.69 5.06
C ARG A 255 -9.39 32.45 4.86
N GLY A 256 -10.44 32.07 5.58
CA GLY A 256 -11.76 32.71 5.51
C GLY A 256 -11.90 33.97 6.38
N GLY A 257 -10.89 34.27 7.22
CA GLY A 257 -10.94 35.37 8.16
C GLY A 257 -9.56 35.95 8.46
N ASP A 258 -9.22 36.09 9.74
CA ASP A 258 -8.04 36.81 10.26
C ASP A 258 -6.71 36.03 10.13
N LEU A 259 -6.64 35.01 9.29
CA LEU A 259 -5.46 34.13 9.13
C LEU A 259 -4.97 33.51 10.45
N ILE A 260 -5.90 33.17 11.33
CA ILE A 260 -5.61 32.52 12.61
C ILE A 260 -5.07 31.13 12.38
N TRP A 261 -4.03 30.77 13.12
CA TRP A 261 -3.52 29.39 13.12
C TRP A 261 -4.51 28.45 13.82
N LYS A 262 -4.86 27.35 13.16
CA LYS A 262 -5.70 26.29 13.71
C LYS A 262 -4.89 25.00 13.83
N SER A 263 -4.75 24.51 15.05
CA SER A 263 -4.14 23.20 15.33
C SER A 263 -5.13 22.10 14.98
N VAL A 264 -4.76 21.19 14.07
CA VAL A 264 -5.55 20.05 13.61
C VAL A 264 -5.12 18.81 14.39
N GLN A 265 -6.05 18.19 15.08
CA GLN A 265 -5.77 17.04 15.94
C GLN A 265 -6.52 15.80 15.45
N LYS A 266 -6.01 14.59 15.79
CA LYS A 266 -6.61 13.29 15.48
C LYS A 266 -6.83 13.03 13.99
N VAL A 267 -5.92 13.51 13.13
CA VAL A 267 -5.95 13.29 11.68
C VAL A 267 -4.71 12.52 11.24
N PHE A 268 -4.92 11.43 10.48
CA PHE A 268 -3.87 10.57 9.95
C PHE A 268 -3.92 10.59 8.43
N TYR A 269 -2.76 10.41 7.78
CA TYR A 269 -2.64 10.58 6.33
C TYR A 269 -2.13 9.31 5.67
N ILE A 270 -2.87 8.86 4.67
CA ILE A 270 -2.47 7.80 3.73
C ILE A 270 -2.38 8.44 2.35
N THR A 271 -1.29 8.23 1.65
CA THR A 271 -1.13 8.74 0.29
C THR A 271 -0.78 7.62 -0.68
N ALA A 272 -1.25 7.74 -1.91
CA ALA A 272 -0.87 6.85 -3.00
C ALA A 272 -0.42 7.67 -4.21
N MET A 273 0.60 7.18 -4.90
CA MET A 273 1.05 7.79 -6.15
C MET A 273 1.69 6.77 -7.08
N ALA A 274 1.74 7.11 -8.35
CA ALA A 274 2.64 6.44 -9.29
C ALA A 274 4.00 7.15 -9.32
N PRO A 275 5.08 6.45 -9.72
CA PRO A 275 6.39 7.07 -9.90
C PRO A 275 6.31 8.32 -10.78
N PRO A 276 7.20 9.33 -10.55
CA PRO A 276 7.27 10.52 -11.38
C PRO A 276 7.50 10.18 -12.85
N GLY A 277 6.87 10.94 -13.75
CA GLY A 277 7.00 10.78 -15.20
C GLY A 277 5.69 11.05 -15.94
N GLY A 278 5.78 11.43 -17.20
CA GLY A 278 4.62 11.88 -17.97
C GLY A 278 4.00 13.14 -17.38
N ALA A 279 2.73 13.09 -17.05
CA ALA A 279 2.00 14.20 -16.41
C ALA A 279 2.16 14.28 -14.90
N ARG A 280 2.98 13.41 -14.28
CA ARG A 280 3.18 13.32 -12.82
C ARG A 280 4.44 14.06 -12.41
N ALA A 281 4.30 14.99 -11.47
CA ALA A 281 5.40 15.79 -10.96
C ALA A 281 6.29 15.01 -9.98
N VAL A 282 7.53 15.46 -9.85
CA VAL A 282 8.42 15.05 -8.75
C VAL A 282 8.00 15.82 -7.51
N LEU A 283 7.70 15.11 -6.43
CA LEU A 283 7.34 15.75 -5.15
C LEU A 283 8.57 16.34 -4.46
N ASP A 284 8.36 17.41 -3.69
CA ASP A 284 9.41 18.00 -2.83
C ASP A 284 9.94 16.92 -1.85
N PRO A 285 11.26 16.70 -1.80
CA PRO A 285 11.87 15.77 -0.84
C PRO A 285 11.53 16.07 0.62
N ARG A 286 11.27 17.33 0.96
CA ARG A 286 10.81 17.70 2.30
C ARG A 286 9.40 17.21 2.62
N PHE A 287 8.55 17.03 1.61
CA PHE A 287 7.23 16.44 1.79
C PHE A 287 7.33 14.91 1.89
N THR A 288 8.03 14.26 0.98
CA THR A 288 8.18 12.81 0.99
C THR A 288 8.89 12.31 2.25
N SER A 289 9.78 13.14 2.85
CA SER A 289 10.46 12.80 4.10
C SER A 289 9.54 12.69 5.33
N LEU A 290 8.31 13.16 5.25
CA LEU A 290 7.33 13.05 6.34
C LEU A 290 6.68 11.66 6.40
N PHE A 291 6.77 10.87 5.33
CA PHE A 291 6.06 9.60 5.18
C PHE A 291 6.94 8.38 5.39
N ASN A 292 6.32 7.32 5.85
CA ASN A 292 6.83 5.96 5.71
C ASN A 292 6.50 5.49 4.29
N ILE A 293 7.53 5.17 3.50
CA ILE A 293 7.40 4.96 2.06
C ILE A 293 7.52 3.47 1.74
N PHE A 294 6.53 2.93 1.02
CA PHE A 294 6.51 1.54 0.60
C PHE A 294 6.26 1.42 -0.90
N HIS A 295 7.03 0.59 -1.56
CA HIS A 295 6.84 0.22 -2.94
C HIS A 295 5.75 -0.86 -3.04
N VAL A 296 4.69 -0.56 -3.79
CA VAL A 296 3.66 -1.54 -4.15
C VAL A 296 4.02 -2.16 -5.48
N VAL A 297 4.54 -3.37 -5.41
CA VAL A 297 4.97 -4.17 -6.57
C VAL A 297 3.75 -4.55 -7.43
N SER A 298 3.96 -4.75 -8.71
CA SER A 298 2.92 -5.32 -9.58
C SER A 298 2.62 -6.76 -9.16
N PRO A 299 1.34 -7.18 -9.15
CA PRO A 299 0.99 -8.56 -8.82
C PRO A 299 1.74 -9.56 -9.72
N SER A 300 2.17 -10.66 -9.13
CA SER A 300 2.77 -11.76 -9.88
C SER A 300 1.74 -12.44 -10.78
N ASP A 301 2.19 -13.17 -11.80
CA ASP A 301 1.31 -13.97 -12.66
C ASP A 301 0.47 -14.96 -11.84
N GLU A 302 1.04 -15.56 -10.79
CA GLU A 302 0.32 -16.44 -9.87
C GLU A 302 -0.81 -15.68 -9.12
N SER A 303 -0.55 -14.45 -8.67
CA SER A 303 -1.56 -13.58 -8.06
C SER A 303 -2.67 -13.23 -9.06
N LEU A 304 -2.33 -12.94 -10.32
CA LEU A 304 -3.29 -12.65 -11.37
C LEU A 304 -4.17 -13.87 -11.68
N HIS A 305 -3.56 -15.05 -11.82
CA HIS A 305 -4.29 -16.30 -12.00
C HIS A 305 -5.22 -16.60 -10.82
N HIS A 306 -4.76 -16.37 -9.59
CA HIS A 306 -5.60 -16.54 -8.40
C HIS A 306 -6.81 -15.60 -8.40
N ILE A 307 -6.59 -14.31 -8.67
CA ILE A 307 -7.67 -13.31 -8.73
C ILE A 307 -8.72 -13.69 -9.77
N PHE A 308 -8.31 -13.87 -11.02
CA PHE A 308 -9.25 -14.04 -12.10
C PHE A 308 -9.89 -15.43 -12.13
N ASN A 309 -9.18 -16.48 -11.71
CA ASN A 309 -9.78 -17.79 -11.51
C ASN A 309 -10.83 -17.79 -10.40
N THR A 310 -10.62 -17.05 -9.31
CA THR A 310 -11.61 -16.92 -8.24
C THR A 310 -12.86 -16.19 -8.74
N ILE A 311 -12.69 -15.10 -9.48
CA ILE A 311 -13.79 -14.29 -10.03
C ILE A 311 -14.59 -15.10 -11.05
N LEU A 312 -13.93 -15.62 -12.10
CA LEU A 312 -14.60 -16.40 -13.13
C LEU A 312 -15.19 -17.71 -12.58
N GLY A 313 -14.47 -18.40 -11.70
CA GLY A 313 -14.95 -19.62 -11.06
C GLY A 313 -16.24 -19.41 -10.28
N THR A 314 -16.40 -18.25 -9.64
CA THR A 314 -17.67 -17.91 -8.97
C THR A 314 -18.79 -17.62 -9.99
N HIS A 315 -18.46 -16.91 -11.07
CA HIS A 315 -19.44 -16.59 -12.13
C HIS A 315 -19.97 -17.84 -12.86
N VAL A 316 -19.08 -18.77 -13.20
CA VAL A 316 -19.44 -19.98 -13.98
C VAL A 316 -20.04 -21.12 -13.15
N LYS A 317 -20.17 -20.98 -11.83
CA LYS A 317 -20.75 -22.03 -10.95
C LYS A 317 -22.10 -22.54 -11.42
N ASN A 318 -22.91 -21.70 -12.07
CA ASN A 318 -24.26 -22.02 -12.53
C ASN A 318 -24.34 -22.39 -14.02
N PHE A 319 -23.20 -22.44 -14.73
CA PHE A 319 -23.15 -22.83 -16.14
C PHE A 319 -22.96 -24.33 -16.31
N SER A 320 -23.04 -24.82 -17.57
CA SER A 320 -22.81 -26.23 -17.91
C SER A 320 -21.42 -26.70 -17.51
N ASP A 321 -21.27 -28.00 -17.24
CA ASP A 321 -20.00 -28.59 -16.83
C ASP A 321 -18.88 -28.33 -17.85
N GLU A 322 -19.19 -28.27 -19.15
CA GLU A 322 -18.23 -27.93 -20.20
C GLU A 322 -17.61 -26.54 -19.98
N ILE A 323 -18.43 -25.53 -19.67
CA ILE A 323 -17.96 -24.16 -19.39
C ILE A 323 -17.15 -24.13 -18.12
N GLN A 324 -17.59 -24.87 -17.08
CA GLN A 324 -16.87 -24.98 -15.82
C GLN A 324 -15.48 -25.63 -15.98
N HIS A 325 -15.26 -26.44 -16.98
CA HIS A 325 -13.94 -27.01 -17.27
C HIS A 325 -13.03 -26.10 -18.09
N ILE A 326 -13.60 -25.21 -18.89
CA ILE A 326 -12.83 -24.36 -19.82
C ILE A 326 -12.36 -23.04 -19.18
N PHE A 327 -13.02 -22.51 -18.14
CA PHE A 327 -12.74 -21.17 -17.63
C PHE A 327 -11.28 -20.95 -17.22
N LYS A 328 -10.62 -21.96 -16.65
CA LYS A 328 -9.18 -21.88 -16.30
C LYS A 328 -8.31 -21.67 -17.54
N THR A 329 -8.60 -22.41 -18.60
CA THR A 329 -7.88 -22.26 -19.88
C THR A 329 -8.10 -20.88 -20.49
N VAL A 330 -9.32 -20.32 -20.37
CA VAL A 330 -9.63 -18.96 -20.81
C VAL A 330 -8.85 -17.93 -19.98
N THR A 331 -8.76 -18.12 -18.66
CA THR A 331 -7.95 -17.25 -17.79
C THR A 331 -6.48 -17.29 -18.21
N ASP A 332 -5.91 -18.47 -18.36
CA ASP A 332 -4.49 -18.66 -18.72
C ASP A 332 -4.19 -18.03 -20.09
N ALA A 333 -5.05 -18.28 -21.07
CA ALA A 333 -4.91 -17.70 -22.41
C ALA A 333 -5.01 -16.18 -22.40
N THR A 334 -5.92 -15.61 -21.59
CA THR A 334 -6.13 -14.16 -21.50
C THR A 334 -4.93 -13.48 -20.85
N ILE A 335 -4.38 -14.04 -19.76
CA ILE A 335 -3.20 -13.51 -19.09
C ILE A 335 -1.96 -13.60 -19.98
N THR A 336 -1.76 -14.75 -20.64
CA THR A 336 -0.66 -14.95 -21.60
C THR A 336 -0.75 -13.92 -22.74
N PHE A 337 -1.94 -13.74 -23.32
CA PHE A 337 -2.16 -12.77 -24.37
C PHE A 337 -1.88 -11.33 -23.90
N TYR A 338 -2.33 -10.97 -22.68
CA TYR A 338 -2.04 -9.66 -22.09
C TYR A 338 -0.55 -9.43 -21.93
N ASN A 339 0.19 -10.38 -21.37
CA ASN A 339 1.64 -10.29 -21.20
C ASN A 339 2.36 -10.15 -22.54
N ASP A 340 1.92 -10.89 -23.56
CA ASP A 340 2.42 -10.79 -24.92
C ASP A 340 2.20 -9.39 -25.55
N VAL A 341 1.01 -8.82 -25.33
CA VAL A 341 0.67 -7.45 -25.81
C VAL A 341 1.56 -6.42 -25.13
N VAL A 342 1.73 -6.50 -23.81
CA VAL A 342 2.61 -5.58 -23.05
C VAL A 342 4.06 -5.68 -23.54
N ALA A 343 4.55 -6.88 -23.78
CA ALA A 343 5.94 -7.11 -24.22
C ALA A 343 6.18 -6.65 -25.69
N LYS A 344 5.23 -6.92 -26.58
CA LYS A 344 5.37 -6.65 -28.02
C LYS A 344 5.00 -5.22 -28.43
N LEU A 345 4.20 -4.53 -27.62
CA LEU A 345 3.72 -3.19 -27.87
C LEU A 345 4.14 -2.19 -26.78
N PRO A 346 5.45 -1.96 -26.56
CA PRO A 346 5.91 -1.00 -25.56
C PRO A 346 5.53 0.43 -25.98
N PRO A 347 5.26 1.32 -25.01
CA PRO A 347 4.99 2.72 -25.29
C PRO A 347 6.23 3.40 -25.90
N THR A 348 6.04 4.08 -27.00
CA THR A 348 7.07 4.90 -27.66
C THR A 348 6.57 6.34 -27.77
N PRO A 349 7.44 7.35 -27.96
CA PRO A 349 7.01 8.74 -28.14
C PRO A 349 5.98 8.94 -29.27
N SER A 350 6.05 8.13 -30.32
CA SER A 350 5.10 8.15 -31.44
C SER A 350 3.82 7.34 -31.19
N LYS A 351 3.87 6.42 -30.23
CA LYS A 351 2.76 5.51 -29.87
C LYS A 351 2.56 5.53 -28.35
N PHE A 352 2.41 6.73 -27.78
CA PHE A 352 2.26 6.96 -26.35
C PHE A 352 1.00 6.32 -25.74
N HIS A 353 0.01 5.99 -26.58
CA HIS A 353 -1.25 5.34 -26.19
C HIS A 353 -1.13 3.83 -25.94
N TYR A 354 0.02 3.22 -26.21
CA TYR A 354 0.27 1.80 -25.89
C TYR A 354 0.60 1.61 -24.39
N LEU A 355 -0.29 2.08 -23.54
CA LEU A 355 -0.21 1.93 -22.08
C LEU A 355 -1.22 0.88 -21.64
N PHE A 356 -0.80 -0.37 -21.67
CA PHE A 356 -1.59 -1.49 -21.18
C PHE A 356 -1.31 -1.71 -19.71
N ASN A 357 -2.33 -1.70 -18.88
CA ASN A 357 -2.22 -1.87 -17.44
C ASN A 357 -3.26 -2.91 -16.93
N LEU A 358 -3.13 -3.30 -15.66
CA LEU A 358 -4.03 -4.29 -15.07
C LEU A 358 -5.50 -3.87 -15.03
N ARG A 359 -5.80 -2.56 -15.14
CA ARG A 359 -7.18 -2.07 -15.24
C ARG A 359 -7.80 -2.49 -16.59
N ASP A 360 -7.00 -2.53 -17.66
CA ASP A 360 -7.47 -2.98 -18.96
C ASP A 360 -7.71 -4.49 -18.96
N LEU A 361 -6.81 -5.27 -18.34
CA LEU A 361 -7.02 -6.69 -18.11
C LEU A 361 -8.30 -6.97 -17.30
N SER A 362 -8.50 -6.23 -16.22
CA SER A 362 -9.72 -6.31 -15.39
C SER A 362 -10.99 -6.05 -16.18
N ARG A 363 -10.98 -5.07 -17.12
CA ARG A 363 -12.13 -4.80 -18.00
C ARG A 363 -12.46 -5.95 -18.96
N VAL A 364 -11.44 -6.70 -19.41
CA VAL A 364 -11.68 -7.89 -20.24
C VAL A 364 -12.43 -8.94 -19.41
N PHE A 365 -11.99 -9.20 -18.17
CA PHE A 365 -12.67 -10.15 -17.29
C PHE A 365 -14.06 -9.66 -16.85
N GLU A 366 -14.25 -8.36 -16.64
CA GLU A 366 -15.58 -7.76 -16.44
C GLU A 366 -16.50 -8.04 -17.62
N GLY A 367 -15.97 -7.93 -18.87
CA GLY A 367 -16.71 -8.27 -20.08
C GLY A 367 -17.10 -9.75 -20.13
N LEU A 368 -16.19 -10.66 -19.74
CA LEU A 368 -16.47 -12.09 -19.66
C LEU A 368 -17.56 -12.40 -18.61
N CYS A 369 -17.54 -11.73 -17.47
CA CYS A 369 -18.56 -11.89 -16.42
C CYS A 369 -19.94 -11.31 -16.78
N LYS A 370 -20.08 -10.58 -17.90
CA LYS A 370 -21.38 -10.12 -18.44
C LYS A 370 -22.01 -11.12 -19.41
N SER A 371 -21.31 -12.22 -19.76
CA SER A 371 -21.88 -13.31 -20.54
C SER A 371 -22.92 -14.07 -19.71
N THR A 372 -24.01 -14.43 -20.35
CA THR A 372 -25.14 -15.15 -19.74
C THR A 372 -25.26 -16.56 -20.34
#